data_761a0fba2380b6321ba1213ce8b17ad5
#
_entry.id   761a0fba2380b6321ba1213ce8b17ad5
#
_cell.length_a   1.000
_cell.length_b   1.000
_cell.length_c   1.000
_cell.angle_alpha   90.00
_cell.angle_beta   90.00
_cell.angle_gamma   90.00
#
_symmetry.space_group_name_H-M   'P 1'
#
loop_
_entity.id
_entity.type
_entity.pdbx_description
1 polymer ?
#
loop_
_entity_poly.entity_id
_entity_poly.type
_entity_poly.pdbx_seq_one_letter_code
_entity_poly.pdbx_strand_id
1 'polypeptide(L)'
;MESEARHDAETNISDTLTPLGVFKITGYCPCYSCSEGFGRRTASGRTAIEGRTVAVDPRVIPLGTRLLIDGKEYVAEDIGGAVKQKHIDIYFDNHKVAHQLLRYTEVYRIG
;
A
#
# COMPACT_ATOMS: atom_id res chain seq x y z
N MET A 1 1.70 -26.04 11.77
CA MET A 1 1.53 -25.70 12.02
C MET A 1 1.17 -25.26 12.25
N GLU A 2 1.26 -25.10 12.05
CA GLU A 2 0.97 -24.62 12.28
C GLU A 2 0.73 -23.96 12.38
N SER A 3 0.72 -24.05 12.31
CA SER A 3 0.49 -23.35 12.42
C SER A 3 0.15 -22.73 12.37
N GLU A 4 0.25 -22.69 12.17
CA GLU A 4 -0.05 -22.12 12.09
C GLU A 4 -0.45 -21.38 12.12
N ALA A 5 -0.46 -21.49 12.07
CA ALA A 5 -0.78 -20.78 12.10
C ALA A 5 -1.36 -20.17 12.21
N ARG A 6 -1.47 -20.25 12.28
CA ARG A 6 -2.05 -19.68 12.38
C ARG A 6 -2.43 -18.91 12.63
N HIS A 7 -2.43 -18.71 12.69
CA HIS A 7 -2.88 -17.98 12.71
C HIS A 7 -3.30 -17.17 12.70
N ASP A 8 -3.18 -17.07 12.63
CA ASP A 8 -3.58 -16.32 12.47
C ASP A 8 -4.37 -15.67 12.35
N ALA A 9 -4.12 -15.39 12.74
CA ALA A 9 -4.86 -14.83 12.62
C ALA A 9 -5.53 -14.24 12.31
N GLU A 10 -5.55 -13.84 12.64
CA GLU A 10 -5.90 -13.17 12.23
C GLU A 10 -6.12 -12.87 11.12
N THR A 11 -5.56 -12.45 10.89
CA THR A 11 -5.67 -12.38 9.51
C THR A 11 -5.97 -13.70 9.06
N ASN A 12 -7.07 -13.86 8.87
CA ASN A 12 -7.34 -15.00 8.42
C ASN A 12 -7.14 -15.09 7.03
N ILE A 13 -5.97 -15.33 6.63
CA ILE A 13 -5.74 -15.39 5.31
C ILE A 13 -6.03 -16.77 4.90
N SER A 14 -7.23 -17.02 4.74
CA SER A 14 -7.63 -18.10 3.93
C SER A 14 -7.49 -17.76 2.48
N ASP A 15 -7.29 -16.47 2.17
CA ASP A 15 -7.08 -16.05 0.80
C ASP A 15 -5.71 -16.47 0.31
N THR A 16 -5.63 -16.76 -0.98
CA THR A 16 -4.35 -17.07 -1.61
C THR A 16 -3.47 -15.83 -1.65
N LEU A 17 -2.22 -16.00 -1.34
CA LEU A 17 -1.23 -14.93 -1.50
C LEU A 17 -0.44 -15.18 -2.77
N THR A 18 -0.40 -14.17 -3.64
CA THR A 18 0.37 -14.24 -4.88
C THR A 18 1.56 -13.28 -4.75
N PRO A 19 2.79 -13.78 -4.83
CA PRO A 19 3.94 -12.87 -4.73
C PRO A 19 4.03 -11.99 -5.97
N LEU A 20 4.22 -10.71 -5.75
CA LEU A 20 4.37 -9.74 -6.83
C LEU A 20 5.82 -9.32 -7.01
N GLY A 21 6.70 -9.69 -6.10
CA GLY A 21 8.10 -9.36 -6.14
C GLY A 21 8.48 -8.27 -5.17
N VAL A 22 9.70 -7.78 -5.28
CA VAL A 22 10.22 -6.75 -4.38
C VAL A 22 9.84 -5.38 -4.92
N PHE A 23 9.27 -4.54 -4.05
CA PHE A 23 8.87 -3.18 -4.41
C PHE A 23 9.61 -2.18 -3.54
N LYS A 24 9.86 -1.01 -4.12
CA LYS A 24 10.30 0.15 -3.36
C LYS A 24 9.11 0.71 -2.61
N ILE A 25 9.24 0.86 -1.30
CA ILE A 25 8.15 1.35 -0.44
C ILE A 25 8.55 2.72 0.09
N THR A 26 7.70 3.71 -0.16
CA THR A 26 7.87 5.06 0.34
C THR A 26 6.58 5.50 1.01
N GLY A 27 6.53 6.72 1.54
CA GLY A 27 5.34 7.24 2.18
C GLY A 27 4.96 8.60 1.65
N TYR A 28 3.67 8.92 1.70
CA TYR A 28 3.18 10.25 1.35
C TYR A 28 2.09 10.66 2.35
N CYS A 29 1.86 11.97 2.43
CA CYS A 29 0.87 12.53 3.34
C CYS A 29 -0.07 13.46 2.57
N PRO A 30 -1.12 14.01 3.19
CA PRO A 30 -2.09 14.84 2.46
C PRO A 30 -1.62 16.27 2.17
N CYS A 31 -0.38 16.63 2.53
CA CYS A 31 0.10 17.98 2.25
C CYS A 31 0.18 18.21 0.74
N TYR A 32 0.18 19.47 0.33
CA TYR A 32 0.12 19.82 -1.08
C TYR A 32 1.24 19.16 -1.89
N SER A 33 2.48 19.21 -1.41
CA SER A 33 3.58 18.67 -2.20
C SER A 33 3.58 17.15 -2.26
N CYS A 34 3.19 16.45 -1.20
CA CYS A 34 3.15 15.00 -1.24
C CYS A 34 1.97 14.48 -2.06
N SER A 35 0.83 15.13 -1.96
CA SER A 35 -0.39 14.66 -2.62
C SER A 35 -0.61 15.30 -3.98
N GLU A 36 0.30 16.13 -4.43
CA GLU A 36 0.18 16.85 -5.70
C GLU A 36 -1.08 17.73 -5.73
N GLY A 37 -1.48 18.22 -4.56
CA GLY A 37 -2.63 19.10 -4.44
C GLY A 37 -3.96 18.40 -4.19
N PHE A 38 -3.98 17.07 -4.15
CA PHE A 38 -5.24 16.33 -3.98
C PHE A 38 -5.66 16.11 -2.53
N GLY A 39 -4.75 16.36 -1.57
CA GLY A 39 -5.05 16.16 -0.16
C GLY A 39 -5.31 14.69 0.14
N ARG A 40 -6.48 14.40 0.75
CA ARG A 40 -6.87 13.04 1.06
C ARG A 40 -7.70 12.38 -0.05
N ARG A 41 -7.94 13.08 -1.15
CA ARG A 41 -8.74 12.52 -2.22
C ARG A 41 -7.88 11.59 -3.08
N THR A 42 -8.31 10.35 -3.25
CA THR A 42 -7.56 9.36 -4.01
C THR A 42 -8.15 9.18 -5.40
N ALA A 43 -7.36 8.55 -6.28
CA ALA A 43 -7.80 8.28 -7.65
C ALA A 43 -8.99 7.35 -7.71
N SER A 44 -9.17 6.48 -6.72
CA SER A 44 -10.31 5.57 -6.67
C SER A 44 -11.59 6.28 -6.25
N GLY A 45 -11.49 7.52 -5.77
CA GLY A 45 -12.64 8.25 -5.25
C GLY A 45 -12.84 8.09 -3.76
N ARG A 46 -12.07 7.22 -3.11
CA ARG A 46 -12.16 7.03 -1.66
C ARG A 46 -11.25 8.01 -0.95
N THR A 47 -11.59 8.34 0.28
CA THR A 47 -10.71 9.16 1.12
C THR A 47 -9.56 8.31 1.63
N ALA A 48 -8.35 8.85 1.55
CA ALA A 48 -7.16 8.14 2.03
C ALA A 48 -7.23 7.96 3.54
N ILE A 49 -6.86 6.77 3.99
CA ILE A 49 -6.85 6.42 5.41
C ILE A 49 -5.53 5.76 5.73
N GLU A 50 -4.85 6.27 6.75
CA GLU A 50 -3.62 5.66 7.22
C GLU A 50 -3.91 4.24 7.70
N GLY A 51 -3.06 3.30 7.32
CA GLY A 51 -3.26 1.89 7.63
C GLY A 51 -4.03 1.13 6.58
N ARG A 52 -4.54 1.82 5.54
CA ARG A 52 -5.27 1.16 4.44
C ARG A 52 -4.78 1.58 3.07
N THR A 53 -4.61 2.87 2.85
CA THR A 53 -4.43 3.42 1.50
C THR A 53 -2.99 3.40 1.04
N VAL A 54 -2.77 2.87 -0.17
CA VAL A 54 -1.46 3.01 -0.84
C VAL A 54 -1.69 3.48 -2.27
N ALA A 55 -0.70 4.21 -2.78
CA ALA A 55 -0.66 4.63 -4.17
C ALA A 55 0.22 3.67 -4.96
N VAL A 56 -0.19 3.37 -6.18
CA VAL A 56 0.48 2.38 -7.02
C VAL A 56 0.55 2.87 -8.45
N ASP A 57 1.29 2.14 -9.28
CA ASP A 57 1.21 2.29 -10.73
C ASP A 57 0.10 1.33 -11.20
N PRO A 58 -1.03 1.84 -11.70
CA PRO A 58 -2.16 0.97 -12.03
C PRO A 58 -1.87 0.03 -13.21
N ARG A 59 -0.78 0.25 -13.94
CA ARG A 59 -0.37 -0.68 -14.99
C ARG A 59 0.27 -1.93 -14.39
N VAL A 60 0.73 -1.84 -13.14
CA VAL A 60 1.38 -2.95 -12.43
C VAL A 60 0.41 -3.57 -11.44
N ILE A 61 -0.30 -2.72 -10.69
CA ILE A 61 -1.26 -3.17 -9.68
C ILE A 61 -2.57 -2.42 -9.91
N PRO A 62 -3.64 -3.10 -10.33
CA PRO A 62 -4.91 -2.42 -10.54
C PRO A 62 -5.47 -1.83 -9.25
N LEU A 63 -6.17 -0.70 -9.36
CA LEU A 63 -6.85 -0.13 -8.21
C LEU A 63 -7.86 -1.13 -7.65
N GLY A 64 -7.98 -1.16 -6.34
CA GLY A 64 -8.84 -2.10 -5.64
C GLY A 64 -8.13 -3.36 -5.19
N THR A 65 -6.89 -3.58 -5.63
CA THR A 65 -6.14 -4.76 -5.24
C THR A 65 -5.79 -4.71 -3.76
N ARG A 66 -6.01 -5.83 -3.06
CA ARG A 66 -5.60 -5.95 -1.66
C ARG A 66 -4.18 -6.47 -1.63
N LEU A 67 -3.35 -5.85 -0.81
CA LEU A 67 -1.92 -6.14 -0.75
C LEU A 67 -1.49 -6.46 0.67
N LEU A 68 -0.52 -7.37 0.78
CA LEU A 68 0.14 -7.65 2.05
C LEU A 68 1.57 -7.13 1.96
N ILE A 69 1.93 -6.21 2.85
CA ILE A 69 3.24 -5.58 2.89
C ILE A 69 3.72 -5.58 4.34
N ASP A 70 4.84 -6.25 4.61
CA ASP A 70 5.38 -6.35 5.97
C ASP A 70 4.35 -6.87 6.97
N GLY A 71 3.55 -7.84 6.55
CA GLY A 71 2.55 -8.45 7.44
C GLY A 71 1.31 -7.62 7.67
N LYS A 72 1.16 -6.49 6.97
CA LYS A 72 -0.03 -5.63 7.09
C LYS A 72 -0.78 -5.58 5.78
N GLU A 73 -2.09 -5.52 5.88
CA GLU A 73 -2.95 -5.46 4.70
C GLU A 73 -3.22 -4.01 4.30
N TYR A 74 -3.11 -3.75 3.00
CA TYR A 74 -3.39 -2.44 2.41
C TYR A 74 -4.27 -2.61 1.18
N VAL A 75 -4.80 -1.50 0.68
CA VAL A 75 -5.60 -1.49 -0.55
C VAL A 75 -5.02 -0.46 -1.51
N ALA A 76 -4.86 -0.85 -2.76
CA ALA A 76 -4.40 0.06 -3.80
C ALA A 76 -5.55 0.99 -4.16
N GLU A 77 -5.50 2.22 -3.67
CA GLU A 77 -6.60 3.18 -3.84
C GLU A 77 -6.19 4.44 -4.57
N ASP A 78 -4.90 4.67 -4.74
CA ASP A 78 -4.44 5.93 -5.29
C ASP A 78 -3.39 5.72 -6.37
N ILE A 79 -3.15 6.78 -7.13
CA ILE A 79 -2.15 6.81 -8.19
C ILE A 79 -1.30 8.03 -7.96
N GLY A 80 0.01 7.86 -7.90
CA GLY A 80 0.92 8.99 -7.76
C GLY A 80 1.66 9.26 -9.05
N GLY A 81 1.91 10.53 -9.37
CA GLY A 81 2.61 10.91 -10.59
C GLY A 81 4.00 10.31 -10.70
N ALA A 82 4.68 10.13 -9.57
CA ALA A 82 6.01 9.57 -9.54
C ALA A 82 6.03 8.09 -9.12
N VAL A 83 4.87 7.50 -8.88
CA VAL A 83 4.78 6.11 -8.43
C VAL A 83 4.68 5.21 -9.65
N LYS A 84 5.82 4.71 -10.11
CA LYS A 84 5.90 3.96 -11.37
C LYS A 84 6.51 2.59 -11.13
N GLN A 85 6.05 1.62 -11.90
CA GLN A 85 6.60 0.26 -11.91
C GLN A 85 6.47 -0.39 -10.53
N LYS A 86 7.54 -0.96 -10.02
CA LYS A 86 7.52 -1.63 -8.72
C LYS A 86 7.78 -0.65 -7.59
N HIS A 87 6.90 0.31 -7.45
CA HIS A 87 6.95 1.33 -6.42
C HIS A 87 5.58 1.44 -5.79
N ILE A 88 5.51 1.46 -4.47
CA ILE A 88 4.28 1.64 -3.70
C ILE A 88 4.51 2.76 -2.71
N ASP A 89 3.57 3.69 -2.62
CA ASP A 89 3.67 4.85 -1.75
C ASP A 89 2.56 4.74 -0.71
N ILE A 90 2.93 4.54 0.55
CA ILE A 90 1.97 4.30 1.63
C ILE A 90 1.51 5.63 2.21
N TYR A 91 0.20 5.80 2.35
CA TYR A 91 -0.37 7.01 2.90
C TYR A 91 -0.20 7.09 4.42
N PHE A 92 0.24 8.25 4.90
CA PHE A 92 0.31 8.57 6.33
C PHE A 92 -0.30 9.95 6.55
N ASP A 93 -0.93 10.15 7.69
CA ASP A 93 -1.45 11.48 8.04
C ASP A 93 -0.32 12.45 8.39
N ASN A 94 0.82 11.95 8.82
CA ASN A 94 1.92 12.75 9.33
C ASN A 94 3.04 12.85 8.29
N HIS A 95 3.36 14.09 7.89
CA HIS A 95 4.37 14.36 6.86
C HIS A 95 5.75 13.82 7.25
N LYS A 96 6.15 14.00 8.51
CA LYS A 96 7.47 13.58 8.95
C LYS A 96 7.61 12.06 8.89
N VAL A 97 6.59 11.34 9.32
CA VAL A 97 6.60 9.87 9.26
C VAL A 97 6.64 9.40 7.81
N ALA A 98 5.82 10.02 6.95
CA ALA A 98 5.78 9.65 5.54
C ALA A 98 7.14 9.83 4.88
N HIS A 99 7.81 10.94 5.14
CA HIS A 99 9.07 11.24 4.49
C HIS A 99 10.24 10.39 4.97
N GLN A 100 10.09 9.70 6.08
CA GLN A 100 11.15 8.85 6.60
C GLN A 100 11.11 7.42 6.05
N LEU A 101 10.03 7.06 5.38
CA LEU A 101 9.87 5.69 4.91
C LEU A 101 10.57 5.48 3.58
N LEU A 102 11.54 4.57 3.59
CA LEU A 102 12.17 4.11 2.37
C LEU A 102 12.72 2.72 2.65
N ARG A 103 12.16 1.73 1.97
CA ARG A 103 12.64 0.36 2.12
C ARG A 103 12.25 -0.44 0.89
N TYR A 104 12.84 -1.60 0.74
CA TYR A 104 12.52 -2.53 -0.33
C TYR A 104 12.06 -3.82 0.31
N THR A 105 10.91 -4.32 -0.07
CA THR A 105 10.36 -5.52 0.54
C THR A 105 9.46 -6.27 -0.43
N GLU A 106 9.27 -7.53 -0.15
CA GLU A 106 8.36 -8.35 -0.94
C GLU A 106 6.93 -7.93 -0.71
N VAL A 107 6.14 -7.92 -1.77
CA VAL A 107 4.72 -7.55 -1.74
C VAL A 107 3.91 -8.71 -2.28
N TYR A 108 2.77 -8.96 -1.66
CA TYR A 108 1.87 -10.05 -2.08
C TYR A 108 0.50 -9.49 -2.38
N ARG A 109 -0.15 -10.08 -3.38
CA ARG A 109 -1.56 -9.80 -3.62
C ARG A 109 -2.39 -10.79 -2.80
N ILE A 110 -3.43 -10.29 -2.15
CA ILE A 110 -4.35 -11.10 -1.36
C ILE A 110 -5.59 -11.40 -2.21
N GLY A 111 -5.89 -12.68 -2.35
CA GLY A 111 -7.10 -13.10 -3.05
C GLY A 111 -6.99 -13.39 -4.53
#